data_187ae28e07e9aed29753ee4f3e935e81
#
_entry.id   187ae28e07e9aed29753ee4f3e935e81
#
_cell.length_a   1.000
_cell.length_b   1.000
_cell.length_c   1.000
_cell.angle_alpha   90.00
_cell.angle_beta   90.00
_cell.angle_gamma   90.00
#
_symmetry.space_group_name_H-M   'P 1'
#
loop_
_entity.id
_entity.type
_entity.pdbx_description
1 polymer ?
#
loop_
_entity_poly.entity_id
_entity_poly.type
_entity_poly.pdbx_seq_one_letter_code
_entity_poly.pdbx_strand_id
1 'polypeptide(L)'
;MRFSVVTVIILGMLLRFPAAASDILTQKVDQIFSVYDKPGSPGCSLGVIRDGNFVYRKAYGLATLELGVPLSPQSVFYMGSVSKQFTAASLVLAAEQGYLSLDDDVRKYIPELPDYGHVVTLREMIHQTSGFRDFYTLLGLSGHDPADFNSPEETFKIVVRQRGLNNIPGDEWIYSNTNYFLLGIVVKRATKKSLAEFAAENIFTPLGMSHTLFYDDHTVVVASRVAAYDSGPHDSFHVDWSTTFELVGAGGLMSTVDDLLLWDGNFYANRLGKGTLVQELQTPGVLNNGNKISYAMGLDLGNYRGLPIVEHGGALFGYRTELLRFPEQKFSVICLCNIASAVPENLARKVADIYLSDKLQPGASALNPPSNESFPDPATFAGKYLDRRTHLMYSFTASNGNLMAWGAVLIRINANQFYDLGSDVITFEPSKGVIHAKLDLKGETYFSGSRVEELHLGEPVLASYTGQFQSTELGTVYSLSVEKGTLTLRNGGNPPQDLTPIAKDEFDAGDLGRLVFERDSGGRVLGFRVFTQDARGVGFKKED
;
A
#
# COMPACT_ATOMS: atom_id res chain seq x y z
N MET A 1 35.08 19.03 63.72
CA MET A 1 34.49 19.33 62.42
C MET A 1 33.40 18.31 62.12
N ARG A 2 32.12 18.71 62.25
CA ARG A 2 30.97 17.84 61.95
C ARG A 2 30.52 18.18 60.53
N PHE A 3 30.54 17.23 59.60
CA PHE A 3 29.95 17.36 58.27
C PHE A 3 28.47 16.89 58.34
N SER A 4 27.56 17.81 58.07
CA SER A 4 26.12 17.49 57.87
C SER A 4 25.91 17.06 56.39
N VAL A 5 25.44 15.86 56.20
CA VAL A 5 24.99 15.36 54.88
C VAL A 5 23.54 15.81 54.69
N VAL A 6 23.29 16.66 53.72
CA VAL A 6 21.92 17.04 53.30
C VAL A 6 21.48 16.05 52.24
N THR A 7 20.54 15.17 52.59
CA THR A 7 19.87 14.25 51.66
C THR A 7 18.77 15.02 50.93
N VAL A 8 18.96 15.27 49.62
CA VAL A 8 17.91 15.83 48.76
C VAL A 8 17.02 14.67 48.29
N ILE A 9 15.80 14.60 48.81
CA ILE A 9 14.76 13.68 48.33
C ILE A 9 14.08 14.35 47.12
N ILE A 10 14.39 13.86 45.90
CA ILE A 10 13.65 14.21 44.69
C ILE A 10 12.35 13.40 44.68
N LEU A 11 11.25 14.05 45.03
CA LEU A 11 9.90 13.48 44.99
C LEU A 11 9.42 13.54 43.53
N GLY A 12 9.61 12.46 42.77
CA GLY A 12 9.06 12.29 41.42
C GLY A 12 7.52 12.22 41.52
N MET A 13 6.84 13.26 41.11
CA MET A 13 5.39 13.24 40.91
C MET A 13 5.05 12.33 39.72
N LEU A 14 4.79 11.06 39.98
CA LEU A 14 4.08 10.19 39.05
C LEU A 14 2.65 10.67 38.94
N LEU A 15 2.28 11.36 37.86
CA LEU A 15 0.92 11.66 37.48
C LEU A 15 0.16 10.33 37.27
N ARG A 16 -0.44 9.80 38.32
CA ARG A 16 -1.42 8.70 38.22
C ARG A 16 -2.71 9.30 37.65
N PHE A 17 -3.05 8.94 36.42
CA PHE A 17 -4.41 9.16 35.92
C PHE A 17 -5.41 8.49 36.86
N PRO A 18 -6.54 9.12 37.21
CA PRO A 18 -7.55 8.48 38.04
C PRO A 18 -8.10 7.24 37.32
N ALA A 19 -8.25 6.12 38.03
CA ALA A 19 -8.70 4.83 37.48
C ALA A 19 -10.03 4.94 36.69
N ALA A 20 -10.95 5.81 37.10
CA ALA A 20 -12.21 6.07 36.41
C ALA A 20 -12.05 6.66 34.99
N ALA A 21 -11.00 7.44 34.72
CA ALA A 21 -10.75 7.99 33.39
C ALA A 21 -10.18 6.91 32.44
N SER A 22 -9.35 6.00 32.96
CA SER A 22 -8.85 4.82 32.23
C SER A 22 -10.00 3.91 31.79
N ASP A 23 -10.98 3.67 32.64
CA ASP A 23 -12.13 2.81 32.34
C ASP A 23 -13.02 3.39 31.24
N ILE A 24 -13.20 4.72 31.19
CA ILE A 24 -13.99 5.39 30.14
C ILE A 24 -13.29 5.29 28.78
N LEU A 25 -11.98 5.48 28.72
CA LEU A 25 -11.21 5.35 27.46
C LEU A 25 -11.26 3.91 26.95
N THR A 26 -11.08 2.94 27.86
CA THR A 26 -11.19 1.51 27.56
C THR A 26 -12.55 1.16 26.94
N GLN A 27 -13.65 1.61 27.56
CA GLN A 27 -15.00 1.35 27.03
C GLN A 27 -15.23 1.96 25.66
N LYS A 28 -14.72 3.17 25.39
CA LYS A 28 -14.84 3.81 24.08
C LYS A 28 -14.07 3.03 23.00
N VAL A 29 -12.88 2.53 23.31
CA VAL A 29 -12.10 1.68 22.40
C VAL A 29 -12.82 0.36 22.16
N ASP A 30 -13.29 -0.32 23.21
CA ASP A 30 -14.06 -1.57 23.11
C ASP A 30 -15.29 -1.39 22.20
N GLN A 31 -15.95 -0.24 22.25
CA GLN A 31 -17.09 0.06 21.40
C GLN A 31 -16.71 0.11 19.90
N ILE A 32 -15.54 0.68 19.55
CA ILE A 32 -15.05 0.71 18.16
C ILE A 32 -14.88 -0.73 17.63
N PHE A 33 -14.31 -1.61 18.45
CA PHE A 33 -13.99 -2.99 18.06
C PHE A 33 -15.11 -4.00 18.33
N SER A 34 -16.25 -3.59 18.86
CA SER A 34 -17.40 -4.47 19.17
C SER A 34 -17.93 -5.23 17.95
N VAL A 35 -17.75 -4.68 16.75
CA VAL A 35 -18.13 -5.33 15.47
C VAL A 35 -17.30 -6.59 15.19
N TYR A 36 -16.11 -6.71 15.77
CA TYR A 36 -15.20 -7.85 15.68
C TYR A 36 -15.26 -8.77 16.91
N ASP A 37 -15.98 -8.41 17.95
CA ASP A 37 -16.14 -9.19 19.19
C ASP A 37 -17.43 -10.01 19.17
N LYS A 38 -17.66 -10.71 18.06
CA LYS A 38 -18.82 -11.59 17.87
C LYS A 38 -18.39 -13.04 17.98
N PRO A 39 -19.24 -13.93 18.53
CA PRO A 39 -18.96 -15.37 18.53
C PRO A 39 -18.73 -15.89 17.10
N GLY A 40 -17.62 -16.61 16.91
CA GLY A 40 -17.30 -17.22 15.62
C GLY A 40 -16.81 -16.28 14.53
N SER A 41 -16.45 -15.03 14.84
CA SER A 41 -15.90 -14.08 13.86
C SER A 41 -14.38 -13.96 13.94
N PRO A 42 -13.68 -13.71 12.81
CA PRO A 42 -12.32 -13.19 12.84
C PRO A 42 -12.32 -11.77 13.41
N GLY A 43 -11.15 -11.20 13.65
CA GLY A 43 -11.12 -9.89 14.31
C GLY A 43 -9.77 -9.19 14.27
N CYS A 44 -9.45 -8.48 15.36
CA CYS A 44 -8.27 -7.64 15.41
C CYS A 44 -7.55 -7.72 16.76
N SER A 45 -6.21 -7.60 16.74
CA SER A 45 -5.37 -7.33 17.90
C SER A 45 -4.94 -5.86 17.91
N LEU A 46 -5.05 -5.20 19.06
CA LEU A 46 -4.82 -3.77 19.23
C LEU A 46 -3.80 -3.50 20.33
N GLY A 47 -2.84 -2.63 20.04
CA GLY A 47 -1.95 -2.02 21.01
C GLY A 47 -1.99 -0.50 20.90
N VAL A 48 -2.20 0.20 22.03
CA VAL A 48 -2.08 1.65 22.12
C VAL A 48 -0.90 1.95 23.04
N ILE A 49 0.08 2.67 22.50
CA ILE A 49 1.34 2.99 23.16
C ILE A 49 1.34 4.47 23.53
N ARG A 50 1.78 4.79 24.73
CA ARG A 50 2.10 6.14 25.16
C ARG A 50 3.37 6.13 25.99
N ASP A 51 4.32 7.01 25.67
CA ASP A 51 5.61 7.11 26.34
C ASP A 51 6.35 5.76 26.47
N GLY A 52 6.30 4.95 25.39
CA GLY A 52 6.96 3.65 25.30
C GLY A 52 6.30 2.50 26.07
N ASN A 53 5.08 2.69 26.57
CA ASN A 53 4.35 1.65 27.30
C ASN A 53 2.94 1.47 26.75
N PHE A 54 2.40 0.26 26.82
CA PHE A 54 0.99 0.03 26.51
C PHE A 54 0.09 0.75 27.53
N VAL A 55 -0.81 1.61 27.02
CA VAL A 55 -1.92 2.18 27.78
C VAL A 55 -3.23 1.42 27.48
N TYR A 56 -3.25 0.66 26.38
CA TYR A 56 -4.31 -0.29 26.04
C TYR A 56 -3.72 -1.44 25.24
N ARG A 57 -4.13 -2.68 25.52
CA ARG A 57 -3.66 -3.88 24.84
C ARG A 57 -4.70 -4.97 24.93
N LYS A 58 -5.36 -5.31 23.80
CA LYS A 58 -6.45 -6.28 23.77
C LYS A 58 -6.61 -6.87 22.36
N ALA A 59 -7.27 -8.02 22.28
CA ALA A 59 -7.67 -8.63 21.02
C ALA A 59 -9.15 -8.99 21.04
N TYR A 60 -9.76 -9.06 19.87
CA TYR A 60 -11.17 -9.31 19.62
C TYR A 60 -11.31 -10.34 18.52
N GLY A 61 -12.25 -11.30 18.66
CA GLY A 61 -12.48 -12.35 17.68
C GLY A 61 -11.52 -13.53 17.76
N LEU A 62 -11.49 -14.35 16.73
CA LEU A 62 -10.77 -15.62 16.67
C LEU A 62 -9.56 -15.55 15.74
N ALA A 63 -8.47 -16.18 16.14
CA ALA A 63 -7.25 -16.39 15.36
C ALA A 63 -7.45 -17.46 14.28
N THR A 64 -8.20 -18.54 14.60
CA THR A 64 -8.63 -19.57 13.67
C THR A 64 -10.08 -19.90 13.97
N LEU A 65 -10.94 -19.75 12.96
CA LEU A 65 -12.37 -20.07 13.10
C LEU A 65 -12.58 -21.57 13.22
N GLU A 66 -11.82 -22.35 12.46
CA GLU A 66 -11.92 -23.81 12.39
C GLU A 66 -11.63 -24.47 13.73
N LEU A 67 -10.71 -23.88 14.51
CA LEU A 67 -10.28 -24.43 15.80
C LEU A 67 -10.87 -23.67 16.99
N GLY A 68 -11.60 -22.57 16.76
CA GLY A 68 -12.16 -21.74 17.82
C GLY A 68 -11.09 -21.07 18.72
N VAL A 69 -9.87 -20.86 18.20
CA VAL A 69 -8.78 -20.27 18.98
C VAL A 69 -8.94 -18.75 19.05
N PRO A 70 -9.01 -18.12 20.24
CA PRO A 70 -9.16 -16.69 20.36
C PRO A 70 -7.88 -15.95 19.92
N LEU A 71 -8.06 -14.74 19.36
CA LEU A 71 -6.96 -13.79 19.15
C LEU A 71 -6.38 -13.32 20.50
N SER A 72 -5.10 -13.00 20.47
CA SER A 72 -4.38 -12.38 21.59
C SER A 72 -3.37 -11.37 21.06
N PRO A 73 -2.84 -10.45 21.88
CA PRO A 73 -1.75 -9.56 21.50
C PRO A 73 -0.45 -10.27 21.11
N GLN A 74 -0.31 -11.57 21.47
CA GLN A 74 0.78 -12.45 21.08
C GLN A 74 0.50 -13.24 19.80
N SER A 75 -0.69 -13.14 19.23
CA SER A 75 -1.02 -13.75 17.94
C SER A 75 -0.13 -13.18 16.85
N VAL A 76 0.43 -14.05 16.00
CA VAL A 76 1.38 -13.69 14.95
C VAL A 76 0.64 -13.45 13.65
N PHE A 77 0.67 -12.21 13.17
CA PHE A 77 0.02 -11.78 11.93
C PHE A 77 1.02 -11.62 10.80
N TYR A 78 0.58 -11.87 9.58
CA TYR A 78 1.27 -11.42 8.39
C TYR A 78 1.08 -9.90 8.24
N MET A 79 2.20 -9.18 8.10
CA MET A 79 2.21 -7.73 8.24
C MET A 79 1.94 -6.96 6.93
N GLY A 80 1.83 -7.66 5.79
CA GLY A 80 1.69 -7.00 4.49
C GLY A 80 2.80 -5.98 4.26
N SER A 81 2.44 -4.82 3.74
CA SER A 81 3.41 -3.75 3.39
C SER A 81 4.06 -3.05 4.59
N VAL A 82 3.59 -3.25 5.82
CA VAL A 82 4.33 -2.84 7.03
C VAL A 82 5.73 -3.46 7.06
N SER A 83 5.94 -4.59 6.37
CA SER A 83 7.24 -5.24 6.16
C SER A 83 8.29 -4.30 5.55
N LYS A 84 7.86 -3.33 4.72
CA LYS A 84 8.76 -2.46 3.96
C LYS A 84 9.69 -1.64 4.84
N GLN A 85 9.22 -1.16 5.99
CA GLN A 85 10.07 -0.41 6.92
C GLN A 85 11.22 -1.26 7.49
N PHE A 86 11.02 -2.58 7.63
CA PHE A 86 12.07 -3.50 8.10
C PHE A 86 13.05 -3.87 6.98
N THR A 87 12.56 -3.98 5.74
CA THR A 87 13.41 -4.13 4.55
C THR A 87 14.28 -2.89 4.36
N ALA A 88 13.69 -1.69 4.48
CA ALA A 88 14.39 -0.43 4.43
C ALA A 88 15.46 -0.33 5.53
N ALA A 89 15.10 -0.67 6.78
CA ALA A 89 16.04 -0.72 7.89
C ALA A 89 17.20 -1.68 7.62
N SER A 90 16.92 -2.86 7.06
CA SER A 90 17.97 -3.82 6.69
C SER A 90 18.91 -3.25 5.63
N LEU A 91 18.38 -2.55 4.62
CA LEU A 91 19.20 -1.92 3.58
C LEU A 91 20.08 -0.79 4.14
N VAL A 92 19.52 0.08 4.99
CA VAL A 92 20.27 1.17 5.65
C VAL A 92 21.38 0.60 6.54
N LEU A 93 21.07 -0.42 7.35
CA LEU A 93 22.05 -1.09 8.20
C LEU A 93 23.17 -1.78 7.38
N ALA A 94 22.82 -2.39 6.24
CA ALA A 94 23.81 -2.95 5.32
C ALA A 94 24.71 -1.85 4.73
N ALA A 95 24.16 -0.67 4.42
CA ALA A 95 24.94 0.48 3.96
C ALA A 95 25.85 1.03 5.09
N GLU A 96 25.36 1.17 6.31
CA GLU A 96 26.18 1.57 7.47
C GLU A 96 27.35 0.61 7.75
N GLN A 97 27.15 -0.68 7.44
CA GLN A 97 28.18 -1.71 7.56
C GLN A 97 29.14 -1.76 6.36
N GLY A 98 28.88 -0.97 5.31
CA GLY A 98 29.76 -0.85 4.13
C GLY A 98 29.57 -1.94 3.07
N TYR A 99 28.48 -2.72 3.13
CA TYR A 99 28.17 -3.72 2.12
C TYR A 99 27.66 -3.12 0.80
N LEU A 100 27.05 -1.96 0.86
CA LEU A 100 26.45 -1.26 -0.29
C LEU A 100 26.39 0.25 -0.03
N SER A 101 26.04 1.03 -1.08
CA SER A 101 25.62 2.42 -0.96
C SER A 101 24.17 2.55 -1.45
N LEU A 102 23.36 3.39 -0.82
CA LEU A 102 22.01 3.68 -1.30
C LEU A 102 22.01 4.34 -2.68
N ASP A 103 23.13 4.94 -3.09
CA ASP A 103 23.29 5.58 -4.39
C ASP A 103 23.91 4.66 -5.45
N ASP A 104 24.12 3.37 -5.13
CA ASP A 104 24.55 2.37 -6.11
C ASP A 104 23.44 2.10 -7.14
N ASP A 105 23.84 1.88 -8.40
CA ASP A 105 22.98 1.30 -9.45
C ASP A 105 22.56 -0.13 -9.02
N VAL A 106 21.26 -0.41 -9.05
CA VAL A 106 20.72 -1.73 -8.71
C VAL A 106 21.34 -2.85 -9.54
N ARG A 107 21.75 -2.59 -10.78
CA ARG A 107 22.39 -3.57 -11.67
C ARG A 107 23.77 -4.01 -11.18
N LYS A 108 24.40 -3.28 -10.29
CA LYS A 108 25.60 -3.75 -9.57
C LYS A 108 25.34 -5.05 -8.80
N TYR A 109 24.12 -5.20 -8.29
CA TYR A 109 23.68 -6.36 -7.51
C TYR A 109 22.79 -7.32 -8.33
N ILE A 110 22.04 -6.79 -9.29
CA ILE A 110 21.08 -7.53 -10.13
C ILE A 110 21.40 -7.26 -11.61
N PRO A 111 22.51 -7.82 -12.12
CA PRO A 111 22.93 -7.60 -13.51
C PRO A 111 21.98 -8.22 -14.56
N GLU A 112 21.01 -9.04 -14.14
CA GLU A 112 19.96 -9.59 -14.98
C GLU A 112 18.92 -8.54 -15.42
N LEU A 113 18.84 -7.41 -14.73
CA LEU A 113 17.96 -6.31 -15.13
C LEU A 113 18.45 -5.69 -16.44
N PRO A 114 17.55 -5.38 -17.37
CA PRO A 114 17.90 -4.72 -18.63
C PRO A 114 18.54 -3.35 -18.41
N ASP A 115 19.22 -2.86 -19.42
CA ASP A 115 19.57 -1.45 -19.50
C ASP A 115 18.34 -0.65 -19.98
N TYR A 116 17.80 0.17 -19.08
CA TYR A 116 16.65 1.03 -19.38
C TYR A 116 17.06 2.39 -19.98
N GLY A 117 18.37 2.61 -20.22
CA GLY A 117 18.92 3.90 -20.64
C GLY A 117 19.07 4.91 -19.49
N HIS A 118 18.77 4.49 -18.28
CA HIS A 118 18.86 5.28 -17.04
C HIS A 118 19.43 4.42 -15.91
N VAL A 119 20.19 5.05 -15.02
CA VAL A 119 20.58 4.43 -13.76
C VAL A 119 19.35 4.38 -12.86
N VAL A 120 19.14 3.24 -12.20
CA VAL A 120 18.15 3.10 -11.12
C VAL A 120 18.89 2.84 -9.83
N THR A 121 18.86 3.78 -8.91
CA THR A 121 19.55 3.70 -7.62
C THR A 121 18.72 2.94 -6.58
N LEU A 122 19.39 2.35 -5.56
CA LEU A 122 18.71 1.76 -4.43
C LEU A 122 17.91 2.81 -3.64
N ARG A 123 18.34 4.08 -3.66
CA ARG A 123 17.63 5.21 -3.05
C ARG A 123 16.29 5.48 -3.75
N GLU A 124 16.26 5.51 -5.08
CA GLU A 124 15.02 5.66 -5.84
C GLU A 124 14.07 4.49 -5.60
N MET A 125 14.59 3.27 -5.48
CA MET A 125 13.76 2.10 -5.16
C MET A 125 13.13 2.20 -3.78
N ILE A 126 13.89 2.54 -2.75
CA ILE A 126 13.39 2.61 -1.36
C ILE A 126 12.35 3.71 -1.18
N HIS A 127 12.43 4.79 -1.97
CA HIS A 127 11.48 5.91 -2.00
C HIS A 127 10.34 5.73 -3.02
N GLN A 128 10.25 4.59 -3.72
CA GLN A 128 9.20 4.31 -4.71
C GLN A 128 9.22 5.25 -5.93
N THR A 129 10.42 5.70 -6.34
CA THR A 129 10.61 6.61 -7.48
C THR A 129 11.42 5.99 -8.62
N SER A 130 11.70 4.68 -8.57
CA SER A 130 12.52 3.96 -9.56
C SER A 130 11.89 3.80 -10.94
N GLY A 131 10.55 3.86 -11.01
CA GLY A 131 9.79 3.53 -12.20
C GLY A 131 9.59 2.03 -12.48
N PHE A 132 10.06 1.11 -11.63
CA PHE A 132 9.80 -0.31 -11.83
C PHE A 132 8.31 -0.62 -11.80
N ARG A 133 7.85 -1.42 -12.79
CA ARG A 133 6.48 -1.94 -12.86
C ARG A 133 6.23 -2.92 -11.72
N ASP A 134 5.04 -2.88 -11.13
CA ASP A 134 4.68 -3.74 -10.00
C ASP A 134 4.54 -5.20 -10.40
N PHE A 135 5.16 -6.11 -9.67
CA PHE A 135 5.17 -7.53 -10.01
C PHE A 135 3.80 -8.20 -9.82
N TYR A 136 2.96 -7.74 -8.87
CA TYR A 136 1.60 -8.29 -8.72
C TYR A 136 0.77 -8.00 -9.96
N THR A 137 0.85 -6.77 -10.46
CA THR A 137 0.19 -6.37 -11.70
C THR A 137 0.74 -7.14 -12.90
N LEU A 138 2.06 -7.32 -12.99
CA LEU A 138 2.66 -8.11 -14.06
C LEU A 138 2.21 -9.58 -14.03
N LEU A 139 2.12 -10.19 -12.84
CA LEU A 139 1.60 -11.55 -12.66
C LEU A 139 0.13 -11.63 -13.08
N GLY A 140 -0.72 -10.72 -12.62
CA GLY A 140 -2.13 -10.64 -13.04
C GLY A 140 -2.29 -10.47 -14.56
N LEU A 141 -1.52 -9.57 -15.17
CA LEU A 141 -1.51 -9.39 -16.63
C LEU A 141 -0.95 -10.62 -17.38
N SER A 142 -0.12 -11.45 -16.76
CA SER A 142 0.34 -12.69 -17.37
C SER A 142 -0.67 -13.83 -17.29
N GLY A 143 -1.76 -13.64 -16.57
CA GLY A 143 -2.82 -14.63 -16.38
C GLY A 143 -2.64 -15.52 -15.15
N HIS A 144 -1.73 -15.16 -14.23
CA HIS A 144 -1.60 -15.84 -12.94
C HIS A 144 -2.60 -15.28 -11.95
N ASP A 145 -3.28 -16.16 -11.22
CA ASP A 145 -4.06 -15.76 -10.06
C ASP A 145 -3.08 -15.39 -8.91
N PRO A 146 -3.22 -14.22 -8.28
CA PRO A 146 -2.42 -13.88 -7.11
C PRO A 146 -2.53 -14.88 -5.95
N ALA A 147 -3.64 -15.64 -5.89
CA ALA A 147 -3.83 -16.71 -4.91
C ALA A 147 -3.05 -17.98 -5.25
N ASP A 148 -2.57 -18.13 -6.49
CA ASP A 148 -1.73 -19.24 -6.89
C ASP A 148 -0.33 -19.14 -6.25
N PHE A 149 0.38 -20.28 -6.26
CA PHE A 149 1.77 -20.29 -5.85
C PHE A 149 2.63 -19.48 -6.84
N ASN A 150 3.16 -18.36 -6.36
CA ASN A 150 4.09 -17.51 -7.09
C ASN A 150 5.48 -17.65 -6.47
N SER A 151 6.35 -18.46 -7.07
CA SER A 151 7.71 -18.61 -6.56
C SER A 151 8.53 -17.33 -6.71
N PRO A 152 9.48 -17.06 -5.80
CA PRO A 152 10.40 -15.94 -5.94
C PRO A 152 11.16 -15.95 -7.28
N GLU A 153 11.52 -17.14 -7.79
CA GLU A 153 12.23 -17.30 -9.04
C GLU A 153 11.37 -16.93 -10.25
N GLU A 154 10.11 -17.30 -10.30
CA GLU A 154 9.19 -16.94 -11.39
C GLU A 154 8.86 -15.46 -11.37
N THR A 155 8.61 -14.92 -10.18
CA THR A 155 8.40 -13.48 -9.97
C THR A 155 9.65 -12.69 -10.41
N PHE A 156 10.84 -13.16 -10.05
CA PHE A 156 12.08 -12.53 -10.51
C PHE A 156 12.22 -12.58 -12.03
N LYS A 157 11.89 -13.72 -12.68
CA LYS A 157 11.95 -13.86 -14.14
C LYS A 157 11.01 -12.89 -14.86
N ILE A 158 9.79 -12.66 -14.36
CA ILE A 158 8.86 -11.72 -15.00
C ILE A 158 9.35 -10.28 -14.85
N VAL A 159 9.95 -9.93 -13.70
CA VAL A 159 10.53 -8.61 -13.45
C VAL A 159 11.72 -8.32 -14.38
N VAL A 160 12.69 -9.23 -14.51
CA VAL A 160 13.88 -8.99 -15.33
C VAL A 160 13.61 -9.06 -16.85
N ARG A 161 12.45 -9.57 -17.27
CA ARG A 161 12.03 -9.55 -18.68
C ARG A 161 11.44 -8.20 -19.11
N GLN A 162 11.09 -7.31 -18.17
CA GLN A 162 10.50 -6.01 -18.50
C GLN A 162 11.48 -5.15 -19.30
N ARG A 163 11.01 -4.53 -20.39
CA ARG A 163 11.84 -3.74 -21.31
C ARG A 163 11.68 -2.23 -21.12
N GLY A 164 10.80 -1.80 -20.23
CA GLY A 164 10.55 -0.40 -19.93
C GLY A 164 10.19 -0.19 -18.47
N LEU A 165 10.27 1.05 -18.05
CA LEU A 165 9.85 1.56 -16.75
C LEU A 165 8.51 2.28 -16.88
N ASN A 166 7.85 2.54 -15.77
CA ASN A 166 6.64 3.36 -15.71
C ASN A 166 6.93 4.84 -16.02
N ASN A 167 8.08 5.33 -15.58
CA ASN A 167 8.56 6.71 -15.71
C ASN A 167 10.10 6.72 -15.68
N ILE A 168 10.71 7.86 -16.00
CA ILE A 168 12.14 8.09 -15.77
C ILE A 168 12.40 8.02 -14.24
N PRO A 169 13.44 7.28 -13.78
CA PRO A 169 13.78 7.22 -12.37
C PRO A 169 13.90 8.62 -11.74
N GLY A 170 13.27 8.81 -10.60
CA GLY A 170 13.22 10.08 -9.90
C GLY A 170 12.15 11.09 -10.37
N ASP A 171 11.47 10.87 -11.49
CA ASP A 171 10.49 11.86 -12.00
C ASP A 171 9.12 11.79 -11.31
N GLU A 172 8.66 10.59 -10.96
CA GLU A 172 7.34 10.37 -10.35
C GLU A 172 7.45 9.40 -9.16
N TRP A 173 6.58 9.58 -8.18
CA TRP A 173 6.33 8.58 -7.15
C TRP A 173 5.27 7.60 -7.67
N ILE A 174 5.64 6.31 -7.77
CA ILE A 174 4.71 5.23 -8.11
C ILE A 174 5.01 4.05 -7.19
N TYR A 175 4.03 3.70 -6.37
CA TYR A 175 4.19 2.55 -5.48
C TYR A 175 4.38 1.27 -6.29
N SER A 176 5.44 0.52 -5.99
CA SER A 176 5.74 -0.75 -6.63
C SER A 176 6.35 -1.73 -5.64
N ASN A 177 5.71 -2.89 -5.50
CA ASN A 177 6.22 -3.98 -4.68
C ASN A 177 7.51 -4.57 -5.23
N THR A 178 7.73 -4.44 -6.55
CA THR A 178 8.99 -4.85 -7.22
C THR A 178 10.20 -4.19 -6.57
N ASN A 179 10.11 -2.90 -6.20
CA ASN A 179 11.20 -2.22 -5.52
C ASN A 179 11.68 -2.98 -4.30
N TYR A 180 10.77 -3.27 -3.38
CA TYR A 180 11.11 -3.87 -2.10
C TYR A 180 11.43 -5.36 -2.18
N PHE A 181 10.81 -6.08 -3.12
CA PHE A 181 11.19 -7.45 -3.47
C PHE A 181 12.65 -7.51 -3.96
N LEU A 182 13.03 -6.63 -4.90
CA LEU A 182 14.40 -6.55 -5.40
C LEU A 182 15.38 -6.06 -4.31
N LEU A 183 14.99 -5.13 -3.42
CA LEU A 183 15.82 -4.72 -2.30
C LEU A 183 16.14 -5.88 -1.35
N GLY A 184 15.20 -6.81 -1.11
CA GLY A 184 15.48 -8.05 -0.39
C GLY A 184 16.57 -8.90 -1.08
N ILE A 185 16.52 -9.01 -2.40
CA ILE A 185 17.56 -9.69 -3.20
C ILE A 185 18.89 -8.94 -3.14
N VAL A 186 18.88 -7.61 -3.17
CA VAL A 186 20.09 -6.78 -3.01
C VAL A 186 20.76 -7.05 -1.66
N VAL A 187 20.01 -7.05 -0.56
CA VAL A 187 20.55 -7.39 0.76
C VAL A 187 21.22 -8.76 0.72
N LYS A 188 20.55 -9.79 0.17
CA LYS A 188 21.12 -11.14 0.05
C LYS A 188 22.41 -11.17 -0.76
N ARG A 189 22.47 -10.49 -1.90
CA ARG A 189 23.62 -10.50 -2.79
C ARG A 189 24.81 -9.70 -2.25
N ALA A 190 24.54 -8.58 -1.56
CA ALA A 190 25.57 -7.75 -0.95
C ALA A 190 26.16 -8.39 0.32
N THR A 191 25.31 -8.89 1.22
CA THR A 191 25.72 -9.38 2.55
C THR A 191 26.02 -10.88 2.58
N LYS A 192 25.57 -11.65 1.57
CA LYS A 192 25.58 -13.13 1.50
C LYS A 192 24.65 -13.80 2.54
N LYS A 193 23.74 -13.04 3.16
CA LYS A 193 22.69 -13.52 4.07
C LYS A 193 21.32 -13.24 3.45
N SER A 194 20.33 -14.11 3.65
CA SER A 194 18.96 -13.81 3.25
C SER A 194 18.47 -12.56 3.99
N LEU A 195 17.41 -11.90 3.48
CA LEU A 195 16.79 -10.78 4.19
C LEU A 195 16.32 -11.20 5.59
N ALA A 196 15.80 -12.43 5.72
CA ALA A 196 15.35 -13.00 6.98
C ALA A 196 16.52 -13.14 7.98
N GLU A 197 17.64 -13.73 7.54
CA GLU A 197 18.85 -13.87 8.38
C GLU A 197 19.43 -12.51 8.77
N PHE A 198 19.56 -11.58 7.81
CA PHE A 198 20.14 -10.27 8.07
C PHE A 198 19.28 -9.45 9.04
N ALA A 199 17.95 -9.44 8.84
CA ALA A 199 17.02 -8.73 9.73
C ALA A 199 16.98 -9.36 11.13
N ALA A 200 17.01 -10.69 11.23
CA ALA A 200 17.06 -11.38 12.51
C ALA A 200 18.29 -10.99 13.34
N GLU A 201 19.47 -10.94 12.71
CA GLU A 201 20.72 -10.59 13.39
C GLU A 201 20.83 -9.10 13.75
N ASN A 202 20.34 -8.21 12.87
CA ASN A 202 20.60 -6.78 12.97
C ASN A 202 19.43 -5.97 13.51
N ILE A 203 18.20 -6.54 13.53
CA ILE A 203 17.00 -5.84 13.98
C ILE A 203 16.29 -6.64 15.08
N PHE A 204 15.82 -7.86 14.79
CA PHE A 204 14.89 -8.56 15.68
C PHE A 204 15.56 -9.02 16.97
N THR A 205 16.70 -9.68 16.88
CA THR A 205 17.45 -10.15 18.06
C THR A 205 17.94 -8.98 18.94
N PRO A 206 18.56 -7.92 18.39
CA PRO A 206 18.98 -6.76 19.19
C PRO A 206 17.85 -6.03 19.90
N LEU A 207 16.64 -6.00 19.31
CA LEU A 207 15.48 -5.39 19.95
C LEU A 207 14.71 -6.35 20.86
N GLY A 208 14.97 -7.66 20.81
CA GLY A 208 14.24 -8.68 21.56
C GLY A 208 12.89 -9.07 20.93
N MET A 209 12.69 -8.82 19.63
CA MET A 209 11.47 -9.16 18.86
C MET A 209 11.44 -10.67 18.53
N SER A 210 11.16 -11.49 19.52
CA SER A 210 11.32 -12.95 19.44
C SER A 210 10.25 -13.68 18.63
N HIS A 211 9.15 -13.01 18.29
CA HIS A 211 8.04 -13.53 17.49
C HIS A 211 7.94 -12.85 16.11
N THR A 212 9.02 -12.16 15.71
CA THR A 212 9.09 -11.45 14.42
C THR A 212 10.11 -12.12 13.51
N LEU A 213 9.68 -12.40 12.26
CA LEU A 213 10.54 -12.99 11.23
C LEU A 213 10.07 -12.59 9.83
N PHE A 214 10.98 -12.56 8.87
CA PHE A 214 10.60 -12.65 7.46
C PHE A 214 10.35 -14.12 7.11
N TYR A 215 9.15 -14.41 6.60
CA TYR A 215 8.68 -15.77 6.28
C TYR A 215 9.09 -16.13 4.84
N ASP A 216 10.36 -16.48 4.65
CA ASP A 216 10.99 -16.81 3.37
C ASP A 216 11.06 -18.32 3.09
N ASP A 217 10.46 -19.13 3.96
CA ASP A 217 10.28 -20.58 3.81
C ASP A 217 8.89 -20.97 4.38
N HIS A 218 7.97 -21.33 3.50
CA HIS A 218 6.59 -21.70 3.86
C HIS A 218 6.49 -23.01 4.65
N THR A 219 7.56 -23.79 4.73
CA THR A 219 7.61 -25.06 5.50
C THR A 219 7.89 -24.83 6.98
N VAL A 220 8.34 -23.62 7.37
CA VAL A 220 8.62 -23.27 8.75
C VAL A 220 7.32 -23.12 9.54
N VAL A 221 7.25 -23.79 10.69
CA VAL A 221 6.11 -23.64 11.62
C VAL A 221 6.26 -22.35 12.41
N VAL A 222 5.32 -21.43 12.24
CA VAL A 222 5.24 -20.19 13.02
C VAL A 222 4.21 -20.40 14.13
N ALA A 223 4.68 -20.46 15.38
CA ALA A 223 3.80 -20.62 16.53
C ALA A 223 2.82 -19.44 16.68
N SER A 224 1.59 -19.71 17.08
CA SER A 224 0.52 -18.70 17.24
C SER A 224 0.16 -17.91 15.97
N ARG A 225 0.53 -18.42 14.78
CA ARG A 225 0.14 -17.80 13.51
C ARG A 225 -1.38 -17.82 13.34
N VAL A 226 -1.95 -16.66 12.99
CA VAL A 226 -3.38 -16.53 12.72
C VAL A 226 -3.71 -16.94 11.27
N ALA A 227 -4.90 -17.48 11.04
CA ALA A 227 -5.46 -17.62 9.71
C ALA A 227 -6.13 -16.30 9.29
N ALA A 228 -6.25 -16.05 8.00
CA ALA A 228 -6.92 -14.87 7.47
C ALA A 228 -8.16 -15.25 6.68
N TYR A 229 -9.14 -14.36 6.67
CA TYR A 229 -10.48 -14.64 6.16
C TYR A 229 -10.99 -13.47 5.32
N ASP A 230 -11.88 -13.80 4.38
CA ASP A 230 -12.76 -12.85 3.71
C ASP A 230 -14.22 -13.13 4.04
N SER A 231 -15.05 -12.11 3.91
CA SER A 231 -16.49 -12.17 4.16
C SER A 231 -17.20 -12.86 3.01
N GLY A 232 -18.02 -13.86 3.35
CA GLY A 232 -18.90 -14.53 2.43
C GLY A 232 -20.35 -14.09 2.59
N PRO A 233 -21.28 -14.65 1.80
CA PRO A 233 -22.72 -14.42 1.94
C PRO A 233 -23.24 -14.90 3.30
N HIS A 234 -24.29 -14.24 3.82
CA HIS A 234 -25.01 -14.67 5.02
C HIS A 234 -24.13 -14.78 6.28
N ASP A 235 -23.25 -13.79 6.51
CA ASP A 235 -22.31 -13.75 7.64
C ASP A 235 -21.37 -14.98 7.71
N SER A 236 -21.10 -15.64 6.57
CA SER A 236 -20.08 -16.67 6.46
C SER A 236 -18.70 -16.08 6.22
N PHE A 237 -17.67 -16.89 6.43
CA PHE A 237 -16.27 -16.51 6.16
C PHE A 237 -15.61 -17.56 5.26
N HIS A 238 -14.74 -17.10 4.39
CA HIS A 238 -13.86 -17.94 3.57
C HIS A 238 -12.42 -17.75 4.02
N VAL A 239 -11.64 -18.82 4.02
CA VAL A 239 -10.20 -18.72 4.23
C VAL A 239 -9.60 -17.95 3.06
N ASP A 240 -8.87 -16.89 3.37
CA ASP A 240 -8.24 -16.01 2.39
C ASP A 240 -6.77 -15.79 2.75
N TRP A 241 -5.96 -16.82 2.56
CA TRP A 241 -4.52 -16.79 2.78
C TRP A 241 -3.80 -17.88 1.98
N SER A 242 -2.53 -17.63 1.63
CA SER A 242 -1.66 -18.63 1.05
C SER A 242 -0.50 -18.96 1.99
N THR A 243 -0.20 -20.25 2.15
CA THR A 243 0.96 -20.73 2.92
C THR A 243 2.24 -20.73 2.09
N THR A 244 2.13 -20.50 0.78
CA THR A 244 3.22 -20.65 -0.18
C THR A 244 3.75 -19.33 -0.72
N PHE A 245 3.45 -18.23 -0.04
CA PHE A 245 3.83 -16.89 -0.46
C PHE A 245 5.16 -16.46 0.19
N GLU A 246 6.26 -16.59 -0.56
CA GLU A 246 7.63 -16.34 -0.09
C GLU A 246 8.26 -15.07 -0.69
N LEU A 247 7.44 -14.14 -1.21
CA LEU A 247 7.94 -12.90 -1.84
C LEU A 247 8.29 -11.86 -0.76
N VAL A 248 9.37 -12.15 -0.01
CA VAL A 248 9.81 -11.29 1.09
C VAL A 248 10.46 -9.99 0.61
N GLY A 249 10.36 -8.97 1.43
CA GLY A 249 10.86 -7.62 1.16
C GLY A 249 9.74 -6.61 0.95
N ALA A 250 8.86 -6.83 -0.03
CA ALA A 250 7.64 -6.04 -0.19
C ALA A 250 6.57 -6.36 0.86
N GLY A 251 6.58 -7.60 1.31
CA GLY A 251 5.80 -8.21 2.36
C GLY A 251 6.63 -9.27 3.08
N GLY A 252 5.97 -10.30 3.61
CA GLY A 252 6.63 -11.48 4.17
C GLY A 252 7.02 -11.36 5.63
N LEU A 253 6.89 -10.22 6.27
CA LEU A 253 7.10 -10.10 7.71
C LEU A 253 5.91 -10.70 8.46
N MET A 254 6.20 -11.49 9.49
CA MET A 254 5.26 -11.90 10.52
C MET A 254 5.64 -11.26 11.84
N SER A 255 4.67 -10.78 12.62
CA SER A 255 4.93 -10.12 13.91
C SER A 255 3.70 -10.13 14.82
N THR A 256 3.87 -9.61 16.03
CA THR A 256 2.86 -9.47 17.07
C THR A 256 2.73 -8.02 17.53
N VAL A 257 1.61 -7.68 18.18
CA VAL A 257 1.45 -6.36 18.84
C VAL A 257 2.58 -6.12 19.85
N ASP A 258 3.02 -7.18 20.56
CA ASP A 258 4.05 -7.06 21.59
C ASP A 258 5.44 -6.75 21.01
N ASP A 259 5.83 -7.43 19.94
CA ASP A 259 7.11 -7.19 19.30
C ASP A 259 7.14 -5.79 18.62
N LEU A 260 5.99 -5.34 18.08
CA LEU A 260 5.89 -4.01 17.46
C LEU A 260 6.00 -2.86 18.48
N LEU A 261 5.72 -3.08 19.78
CA LEU A 261 6.08 -2.12 20.83
C LEU A 261 7.60 -1.90 20.89
N LEU A 262 8.38 -2.98 20.74
CA LEU A 262 9.85 -2.91 20.78
C LEU A 262 10.40 -2.14 19.56
N TRP A 263 9.80 -2.37 18.39
CA TRP A 263 10.09 -1.62 17.18
C TRP A 263 9.70 -0.14 17.32
N ASP A 264 8.52 0.16 17.83
CA ASP A 264 8.09 1.54 18.11
C ASP A 264 9.06 2.25 19.06
N GLY A 265 9.49 1.57 20.12
CA GLY A 265 10.48 2.08 21.07
C GLY A 265 11.82 2.44 20.45
N ASN A 266 12.23 1.75 19.36
CA ASN A 266 13.47 2.06 18.65
C ASN A 266 13.43 3.45 17.99
N PHE A 267 12.28 3.95 17.56
CA PHE A 267 12.16 5.29 16.97
C PHE A 267 12.49 6.42 17.96
N TYR A 268 12.44 6.15 19.26
CA TYR A 268 12.80 7.09 20.30
C TYR A 268 14.18 6.81 20.92
N ALA A 269 14.57 5.54 21.00
CA ALA A 269 15.82 5.12 21.64
C ALA A 269 16.99 4.97 20.66
N ASN A 270 16.70 4.81 19.35
CA ASN A 270 17.66 4.63 18.25
C ASN A 270 18.78 3.64 18.59
N ARG A 271 18.39 2.41 18.98
CA ARG A 271 19.30 1.37 19.51
C ARG A 271 20.08 0.64 18.41
N LEU A 272 19.59 0.71 17.16
CA LEU A 272 20.15 -0.02 16.04
C LEU A 272 21.14 0.83 15.24
N GLY A 273 22.11 0.17 14.61
CA GLY A 273 23.07 0.79 13.72
C GLY A 273 24.01 1.77 14.41
N LYS A 274 24.46 2.76 13.67
CA LYS A 274 25.39 3.83 14.16
C LYS A 274 24.66 5.06 14.72
N GLY A 275 23.37 4.98 14.97
CA GLY A 275 22.56 6.05 15.55
C GLY A 275 21.90 6.97 14.51
N THR A 276 21.98 6.67 13.21
CA THR A 276 21.34 7.46 12.13
C THR A 276 20.12 6.76 11.53
N LEU A 277 19.91 5.47 11.81
CA LEU A 277 18.86 4.64 11.20
C LEU A 277 17.47 5.31 11.23
N VAL A 278 17.03 5.78 12.39
CA VAL A 278 15.68 6.35 12.55
C VAL A 278 15.52 7.65 11.76
N GLN A 279 16.57 8.46 11.67
CA GLN A 279 16.59 9.67 10.86
C GLN A 279 16.51 9.33 9.37
N GLU A 280 17.30 8.36 8.92
CA GLU A 280 17.28 7.88 7.53
C GLU A 280 15.90 7.33 7.15
N LEU A 281 15.33 6.46 7.99
CA LEU A 281 13.99 5.87 7.73
C LEU A 281 12.89 6.92 7.56
N GLN A 282 13.00 8.07 8.21
CA GLN A 282 12.04 9.17 8.16
C GLN A 282 12.46 10.29 7.19
N THR A 283 13.51 10.10 6.39
CA THR A 283 13.91 11.07 5.37
C THR A 283 13.00 10.96 4.16
N PRO A 284 12.25 12.03 3.79
CA PRO A 284 11.39 12.04 2.62
C PRO A 284 12.18 11.82 1.33
N GLY A 285 11.55 11.15 0.35
CA GLY A 285 12.08 11.11 -1.01
C GLY A 285 12.06 12.50 -1.66
N VAL A 286 12.95 12.70 -2.63
CA VAL A 286 13.05 13.94 -3.42
C VAL A 286 13.03 13.57 -4.90
N LEU A 287 12.12 14.19 -5.65
CA LEU A 287 12.03 14.00 -7.10
C LEU A 287 13.06 14.84 -7.85
N ASN A 288 13.26 14.54 -9.14
CA ASN A 288 14.20 15.26 -10.02
C ASN A 288 13.87 16.74 -10.17
N ASN A 289 12.59 17.12 -10.01
CA ASN A 289 12.15 18.52 -10.00
C ASN A 289 12.45 19.26 -8.68
N GLY A 290 13.02 18.59 -7.68
CA GLY A 290 13.35 19.10 -6.36
C GLY A 290 12.21 19.04 -5.34
N ASN A 291 11.03 18.56 -5.71
CA ASN A 291 9.91 18.43 -4.80
C ASN A 291 10.10 17.25 -3.85
N LYS A 292 9.72 17.44 -2.58
CA LYS A 292 9.71 16.39 -1.58
C LYS A 292 8.38 15.67 -1.60
N ILE A 293 8.44 14.34 -1.62
CA ILE A 293 7.27 13.48 -1.47
C ILE A 293 7.09 13.06 -0.01
N SER A 294 5.88 12.76 0.41
CA SER A 294 5.62 12.32 1.79
C SER A 294 6.03 10.88 2.06
N TYR A 295 6.38 10.09 1.03
CA TYR A 295 6.89 8.74 1.21
C TYR A 295 8.39 8.77 1.56
N ALA A 296 8.72 8.17 2.71
CA ALA A 296 10.10 7.99 3.17
C ALA A 296 10.57 6.54 2.90
N MET A 297 11.41 5.96 3.73
CA MET A 297 11.95 4.61 3.53
C MET A 297 11.01 3.54 4.13
N GLY A 298 9.95 3.17 3.39
CA GLY A 298 8.92 2.24 3.86
C GLY A 298 7.99 2.83 4.91
N LEU A 299 7.88 4.15 4.95
CA LEU A 299 7.05 4.93 5.86
C LEU A 299 6.38 6.07 5.10
N ASP A 300 5.13 6.35 5.44
CA ASP A 300 4.41 7.55 5.05
C ASP A 300 4.52 8.62 6.14
N LEU A 301 4.86 9.84 5.71
CA LEU A 301 4.92 11.02 6.57
C LEU A 301 3.71 11.90 6.25
N GLY A 302 2.89 12.18 7.25
CA GLY A 302 1.65 12.89 7.03
C GLY A 302 1.29 13.85 8.15
N ASN A 303 0.05 14.31 8.10
CA ASN A 303 -0.56 15.11 9.15
C ASN A 303 -1.98 14.60 9.38
N TYR A 304 -2.30 14.31 10.62
CA TYR A 304 -3.65 13.95 11.00
C TYR A 304 -4.23 15.00 11.97
N ARG A 305 -5.19 15.77 11.49
CA ARG A 305 -5.90 16.79 12.27
C ARG A 305 -4.94 17.71 13.04
N GLY A 306 -3.91 18.21 12.32
CA GLY A 306 -2.93 19.16 12.84
C GLY A 306 -1.72 18.55 13.53
N LEU A 307 -1.68 17.24 13.75
CA LEU A 307 -0.53 16.55 14.34
C LEU A 307 0.27 15.79 13.26
N PRO A 308 1.61 15.92 13.24
CA PRO A 308 2.45 15.10 12.39
C PRO A 308 2.28 13.60 12.71
N ILE A 309 2.21 12.78 11.65
CA ILE A 309 2.14 11.32 11.77
C ILE A 309 3.22 10.65 10.95
N VAL A 310 3.59 9.44 11.36
CA VAL A 310 4.42 8.50 10.63
C VAL A 310 3.68 7.16 10.66
N GLU A 311 3.36 6.63 9.48
CA GLU A 311 2.53 5.44 9.41
C GLU A 311 2.93 4.53 8.25
N HIS A 312 2.45 3.31 8.24
CA HIS A 312 2.35 2.46 7.07
C HIS A 312 1.30 1.36 7.32
N GLY A 313 0.37 1.24 6.39
CA GLY A 313 -0.59 0.16 6.36
C GLY A 313 -0.05 -1.08 5.67
N GLY A 314 -0.72 -2.21 5.87
CA GLY A 314 -0.42 -3.47 5.21
C GLY A 314 -1.67 -4.24 4.84
N ALA A 315 -1.70 -4.79 3.63
CA ALA A 315 -2.77 -5.63 3.15
C ALA A 315 -2.20 -6.75 2.28
N LEU A 316 -2.61 -7.97 2.56
CA LEU A 316 -2.45 -9.11 1.66
C LEU A 316 -3.42 -10.20 2.10
N PHE A 317 -4.11 -10.83 1.14
CA PHE A 317 -5.19 -11.75 1.45
C PHE A 317 -6.15 -11.15 2.48
N GLY A 318 -6.62 -11.91 3.46
CA GLY A 318 -7.46 -11.41 4.55
C GLY A 318 -6.72 -10.64 5.65
N TYR A 319 -5.41 -10.46 5.58
CA TYR A 319 -4.67 -9.66 6.58
C TYR A 319 -4.75 -8.18 6.27
N ARG A 320 -5.03 -7.38 7.30
CA ARG A 320 -5.06 -5.91 7.27
C ARG A 320 -4.34 -5.38 8.51
N THR A 321 -3.36 -4.53 8.32
CA THR A 321 -2.50 -4.05 9.42
C THR A 321 -2.25 -2.56 9.33
N GLU A 322 -2.01 -1.92 10.46
CA GLU A 322 -1.67 -0.50 10.54
C GLU A 322 -0.72 -0.25 11.71
N LEU A 323 0.33 0.53 11.45
CA LEU A 323 1.20 1.16 12.43
C LEU A 323 1.09 2.66 12.28
N LEU A 324 0.34 3.31 13.15
CA LEU A 324 0.16 4.77 13.19
C LEU A 324 0.92 5.35 14.37
N ARG A 325 1.83 6.29 14.12
CA ARG A 325 2.66 6.94 15.14
C ARG A 325 2.46 8.45 15.09
N PHE A 326 2.32 9.06 16.26
CA PHE A 326 2.37 10.50 16.51
C PHE A 326 3.67 10.82 17.27
N PRO A 327 4.77 11.13 16.57
CA PRO A 327 6.10 11.20 17.18
C PRO A 327 6.21 12.22 18.32
N GLU A 328 5.66 13.43 18.11
CA GLU A 328 5.71 14.51 19.11
C GLU A 328 4.90 14.21 20.37
N GLN A 329 3.83 13.40 20.24
CA GLN A 329 2.99 12.99 21.36
C GLN A 329 3.50 11.71 22.02
N LYS A 330 4.56 11.08 21.48
CA LYS A 330 5.04 9.73 21.87
C LYS A 330 3.88 8.75 22.01
N PHE A 331 2.98 8.81 21.02
CA PHE A 331 1.77 8.02 20.97
C PHE A 331 1.72 7.21 19.69
N SER A 332 1.35 5.93 19.81
CA SER A 332 1.22 5.05 18.64
C SER A 332 0.04 4.10 18.80
N VAL A 333 -0.52 3.71 17.66
CA VAL A 333 -1.58 2.69 17.58
C VAL A 333 -1.11 1.59 16.63
N ILE A 334 -1.13 0.35 17.11
CA ILE A 334 -0.88 -0.88 16.35
C ILE A 334 -2.23 -1.57 16.20
N CYS A 335 -2.69 -1.78 14.98
CA CYS A 335 -3.94 -2.49 14.69
C CYS A 335 -3.69 -3.59 13.67
N LEU A 336 -3.87 -4.86 14.08
CA LEU A 336 -3.59 -6.04 13.27
C LEU A 336 -4.87 -6.86 13.15
N CYS A 337 -5.41 -7.01 11.94
CA CYS A 337 -6.68 -7.71 11.70
C CYS A 337 -6.48 -8.90 10.76
N ASN A 338 -7.30 -9.95 10.93
CA ASN A 338 -7.31 -11.14 10.09
C ASN A 338 -8.59 -11.30 9.27
N ILE A 339 -9.19 -10.20 8.86
CA ILE A 339 -10.37 -10.13 8.01
C ILE A 339 -10.21 -9.06 6.92
N ALA A 340 -10.43 -9.42 5.66
CA ALA A 340 -10.22 -8.57 4.48
C ALA A 340 -11.03 -7.27 4.50
N SER A 341 -12.24 -7.30 5.09
CA SER A 341 -13.13 -6.14 5.20
C SER A 341 -12.74 -5.12 6.28
N ALA A 342 -11.73 -5.41 7.12
CA ALA A 342 -11.25 -4.46 8.11
C ALA A 342 -10.46 -3.31 7.45
N VAL A 343 -10.60 -2.11 8.00
CA VAL A 343 -9.86 -0.91 7.60
C VAL A 343 -9.09 -0.40 8.83
N PRO A 344 -7.94 -1.03 9.17
CA PRO A 344 -7.22 -0.75 10.42
C PRO A 344 -6.70 0.68 10.48
N GLU A 345 -6.41 1.32 9.37
CA GLU A 345 -6.09 2.75 9.27
C GLU A 345 -7.18 3.62 9.91
N ASN A 346 -8.46 3.40 9.53
CA ASN A 346 -9.58 4.11 10.10
C ASN A 346 -9.81 3.75 11.58
N LEU A 347 -9.59 2.48 11.96
CA LEU A 347 -9.70 2.04 13.34
C LEU A 347 -8.63 2.70 14.21
N ALA A 348 -7.39 2.76 13.75
CA ALA A 348 -6.28 3.40 14.45
C ALA A 348 -6.52 4.91 14.65
N ARG A 349 -7.02 5.61 13.60
CA ARG A 349 -7.40 7.03 13.69
C ARG A 349 -8.52 7.28 14.68
N LYS A 350 -9.57 6.44 14.69
CA LYS A 350 -10.65 6.53 15.70
C LYS A 350 -10.14 6.34 17.12
N VAL A 351 -9.18 5.44 17.33
CA VAL A 351 -8.52 5.25 18.63
C VAL A 351 -7.70 6.49 18.99
N ALA A 352 -6.94 7.05 18.05
CA ALA A 352 -6.20 8.30 18.27
C ALA A 352 -7.13 9.47 18.62
N ASP A 353 -8.31 9.57 17.98
CA ASP A 353 -9.33 10.58 18.29
C ASP A 353 -9.79 10.53 19.76
N ILE A 354 -9.86 9.32 20.35
CA ILE A 354 -10.21 9.15 21.75
C ILE A 354 -9.08 9.64 22.67
N TYR A 355 -7.84 9.21 22.39
CA TYR A 355 -6.71 9.45 23.28
C TYR A 355 -6.06 10.83 23.13
N LEU A 356 -6.18 11.46 21.95
CA LEU A 356 -5.57 12.75 21.60
C LEU A 356 -6.63 13.84 21.38
N SER A 357 -7.86 13.64 21.86
CA SER A 357 -9.01 14.55 21.64
C SER A 357 -8.75 16.01 22.04
N ASP A 358 -7.88 16.24 23.03
CA ASP A 358 -7.47 17.56 23.51
C ASP A 358 -6.38 18.24 22.67
N LYS A 359 -5.77 17.50 21.74
CA LYS A 359 -4.63 17.95 20.91
C LYS A 359 -4.97 18.04 19.42
N LEU A 360 -5.93 17.24 18.97
CA LEU A 360 -6.35 17.18 17.59
C LEU A 360 -7.25 18.38 17.23
N GLN A 361 -6.99 18.97 16.06
CA GLN A 361 -7.89 19.96 15.48
C GLN A 361 -9.25 19.33 15.15
N PRO A 362 -10.35 20.12 15.10
CA PRO A 362 -11.65 19.62 14.66
C PRO A 362 -11.53 18.89 13.33
N GLY A 363 -12.13 17.69 13.20
CA GLY A 363 -12.14 16.93 11.95
C GLY A 363 -12.95 17.62 10.86
N ALA A 364 -12.73 17.23 9.61
CA ALA A 364 -13.45 17.76 8.45
C ALA A 364 -14.99 17.64 8.57
N SER A 365 -15.49 16.64 9.29
CA SER A 365 -16.92 16.50 9.62
C SER A 365 -17.44 17.61 10.54
N ALA A 366 -16.55 18.30 11.29
CA ALA A 366 -16.92 19.46 12.13
C ALA A 366 -16.77 20.79 11.37
N LEU A 367 -16.10 20.78 10.23
CA LEU A 367 -16.13 21.86 9.26
C LEU A 367 -17.43 21.70 8.47
N ASN A 368 -18.57 22.00 9.10
CA ASN A 368 -19.81 22.24 8.35
C ASN A 368 -19.46 23.26 7.27
N PRO A 369 -19.70 22.98 5.97
CA PRO A 369 -19.58 24.01 4.96
C PRO A 369 -20.42 25.20 5.45
N PRO A 370 -19.95 26.45 5.23
CA PRO A 370 -20.72 27.62 5.66
C PRO A 370 -22.14 27.45 5.15
N SER A 371 -23.10 27.53 6.03
CA SER A 371 -24.50 27.12 5.87
C SER A 371 -25.29 27.87 4.80
N ASN A 372 -24.63 28.68 3.96
CA ASN A 372 -25.22 29.53 2.91
C ASN A 372 -24.59 29.36 1.52
N GLU A 373 -23.65 28.44 1.30
CA GLU A 373 -23.12 28.17 -0.06
C GLU A 373 -23.89 27.02 -0.71
N SER A 374 -24.54 27.31 -1.85
CA SER A 374 -25.10 26.28 -2.72
C SER A 374 -23.96 25.61 -3.49
N PHE A 375 -23.55 24.40 -3.05
CA PHE A 375 -22.55 23.62 -3.78
C PHE A 375 -23.18 22.91 -4.99
N PRO A 376 -22.42 22.70 -6.07
CA PRO A 376 -22.85 21.85 -7.17
C PRO A 376 -23.25 20.46 -6.67
N ASP A 377 -24.26 19.86 -7.33
CA ASP A 377 -24.62 18.46 -7.08
C ASP A 377 -23.38 17.58 -7.32
N PRO A 378 -22.99 16.68 -6.39
CA PRO A 378 -21.90 15.73 -6.62
C PRO A 378 -22.03 14.94 -7.92
N ALA A 379 -23.25 14.65 -8.38
CA ALA A 379 -23.50 14.00 -9.66
C ALA A 379 -22.92 14.75 -10.87
N THR A 380 -22.70 16.07 -10.74
CA THR A 380 -22.03 16.89 -11.79
C THR A 380 -20.62 16.36 -12.08
N PHE A 381 -19.93 15.82 -11.08
CA PHE A 381 -18.56 15.34 -11.19
C PHE A 381 -18.46 13.83 -11.49
N ALA A 382 -19.59 13.12 -11.50
CA ALA A 382 -19.59 11.70 -11.86
C ALA A 382 -19.21 11.51 -13.33
N GLY A 383 -18.47 10.44 -13.63
CA GLY A 383 -18.02 10.08 -14.98
C GLY A 383 -16.64 9.44 -14.99
N LYS A 384 -16.16 9.12 -16.18
CA LYS A 384 -14.82 8.57 -16.42
C LYS A 384 -13.89 9.71 -16.86
N TYR A 385 -12.70 9.77 -16.28
CA TYR A 385 -11.68 10.80 -16.54
C TYR A 385 -10.40 10.14 -17.01
N LEU A 386 -9.88 10.56 -18.14
CA LEU A 386 -8.68 10.02 -18.77
C LEU A 386 -7.52 11.02 -18.71
N ASP A 387 -6.42 10.61 -18.13
CA ASP A 387 -5.13 11.29 -18.24
C ASP A 387 -4.43 10.81 -19.51
N ARG A 388 -4.27 11.71 -20.49
CA ARG A 388 -3.66 11.42 -21.79
C ARG A 388 -2.14 11.20 -21.70
N ARG A 389 -1.48 11.66 -20.65
CA ARG A 389 -0.04 11.49 -20.44
C ARG A 389 0.30 10.07 -19.94
N THR A 390 -0.51 9.57 -19.00
CA THR A 390 -0.27 8.28 -18.34
C THR A 390 -1.16 7.17 -18.87
N HIS A 391 -2.19 7.51 -19.66
CA HIS A 391 -3.29 6.63 -20.06
C HIS A 391 -4.06 6.04 -18.87
N LEU A 392 -3.95 6.64 -17.68
CA LEU A 392 -4.76 6.24 -16.54
C LEU A 392 -6.18 6.78 -16.66
N MET A 393 -7.13 6.03 -16.14
CA MET A 393 -8.52 6.43 -16.05
C MET A 393 -9.05 6.24 -14.65
N TYR A 394 -9.72 7.27 -14.15
CA TYR A 394 -10.47 7.20 -12.90
C TYR A 394 -11.96 7.37 -13.14
N SER A 395 -12.75 6.57 -12.42
CA SER A 395 -14.21 6.60 -12.49
C SER A 395 -14.77 7.12 -11.17
N PHE A 396 -15.60 8.16 -11.28
CA PHE A 396 -16.35 8.70 -10.15
C PHE A 396 -17.84 8.42 -10.38
N THR A 397 -18.51 7.93 -9.34
CA THR A 397 -19.94 7.64 -9.39
C THR A 397 -20.68 8.49 -8.37
N ALA A 398 -21.97 8.75 -8.59
CA ALA A 398 -22.81 9.46 -7.64
C ALA A 398 -23.85 8.51 -7.06
N SER A 399 -23.97 8.46 -5.73
CA SER A 399 -24.96 7.64 -5.03
C SER A 399 -25.42 8.35 -3.75
N ASN A 400 -26.74 8.40 -3.54
CA ASN A 400 -27.37 8.99 -2.35
C ASN A 400 -26.86 10.42 -2.03
N GLY A 401 -26.64 11.26 -3.08
CA GLY A 401 -26.16 12.63 -2.90
C GLY A 401 -24.67 12.76 -2.58
N ASN A 402 -23.91 11.67 -2.65
CA ASN A 402 -22.46 11.64 -2.44
C ASN A 402 -21.73 11.31 -3.74
N LEU A 403 -20.51 11.83 -3.87
CA LEU A 403 -19.55 11.38 -4.87
C LEU A 403 -18.76 10.21 -4.32
N MET A 404 -18.52 9.22 -5.15
CA MET A 404 -17.82 7.98 -4.76
C MET A 404 -16.67 7.68 -5.72
N ALA A 405 -15.59 7.16 -5.20
CA ALA A 405 -14.49 6.56 -5.94
C ALA A 405 -13.98 5.31 -5.18
N TRP A 406 -13.46 4.32 -5.90
CA TRP A 406 -12.89 3.08 -5.33
C TRP A 406 -13.82 2.37 -4.32
N GLY A 407 -15.13 2.46 -4.52
CA GLY A 407 -16.13 1.89 -3.61
C GLY A 407 -16.37 2.68 -2.31
N ALA A 408 -15.69 3.81 -2.12
CA ALA A 408 -15.80 4.64 -0.93
C ALA A 408 -16.48 5.99 -1.23
N VAL A 409 -17.12 6.56 -0.21
CA VAL A 409 -17.69 7.91 -0.25
C VAL A 409 -16.56 8.93 -0.10
N LEU A 410 -16.50 9.89 -1.03
CA LEU A 410 -15.58 11.01 -0.95
C LEU A 410 -16.14 12.11 -0.04
N ILE A 411 -15.31 12.64 0.82
CA ILE A 411 -15.68 13.70 1.77
C ILE A 411 -15.47 15.07 1.10
N ARG A 412 -16.54 15.84 0.94
CA ARG A 412 -16.45 17.17 0.33
C ARG A 412 -15.70 18.16 1.21
N ILE A 413 -14.74 18.86 0.62
CA ILE A 413 -13.98 19.96 1.23
C ILE A 413 -14.65 21.32 0.92
N ASN A 414 -14.95 21.55 -0.38
CA ASN A 414 -15.56 22.79 -0.88
C ASN A 414 -16.36 22.52 -2.16
N ALA A 415 -16.62 23.53 -2.96
CA ALA A 415 -17.45 23.43 -4.16
C ALA A 415 -16.99 22.34 -5.15
N ASN A 416 -15.69 22.14 -5.31
CA ASN A 416 -15.09 21.29 -6.34
C ASN A 416 -13.92 20.41 -5.82
N GLN A 417 -13.73 20.34 -4.51
CA GLN A 417 -12.69 19.51 -3.90
C GLN A 417 -13.27 18.48 -2.92
N PHE A 418 -12.66 17.32 -2.94
CA PHE A 418 -13.04 16.18 -2.10
C PHE A 418 -11.78 15.50 -1.55
N TYR A 419 -11.90 14.88 -0.38
CA TYR A 419 -10.91 13.90 0.10
C TYR A 419 -11.36 12.49 -0.21
N ASP A 420 -10.42 11.61 -0.37
CA ASP A 420 -10.62 10.20 -0.07
C ASP A 420 -10.43 9.90 1.44
N LEU A 421 -10.50 8.62 1.82
CA LEU A 421 -10.30 8.21 3.22
C LEU A 421 -8.84 8.38 3.70
N GLY A 422 -7.87 8.49 2.78
CA GLY A 422 -6.44 8.67 3.06
C GLY A 422 -5.97 10.12 3.12
N SER A 423 -6.87 11.10 3.01
CA SER A 423 -6.58 12.54 2.95
C SER A 423 -6.00 13.02 1.61
N ASP A 424 -6.01 12.19 0.58
CA ASP A 424 -5.63 12.61 -0.76
C ASP A 424 -6.71 13.51 -1.36
N VAL A 425 -6.30 14.57 -2.06
CA VAL A 425 -7.21 15.61 -2.52
C VAL A 425 -7.55 15.43 -3.99
N ILE A 426 -8.83 15.31 -4.28
CA ILE A 426 -9.37 15.28 -5.62
C ILE A 426 -9.99 16.66 -5.92
N THR A 427 -9.50 17.31 -6.97
CA THR A 427 -10.00 18.62 -7.42
C THR A 427 -10.66 18.48 -8.79
N PHE A 428 -11.87 19.01 -8.94
CA PHE A 428 -12.58 19.06 -10.21
C PHE A 428 -12.57 20.50 -10.76
N GLU A 429 -12.13 20.68 -12.00
CA GLU A 429 -11.99 21.98 -12.65
C GLU A 429 -12.85 22.03 -13.91
N PRO A 430 -14.07 22.62 -13.87
CA PRO A 430 -14.87 22.86 -15.06
C PRO A 430 -14.20 23.93 -15.94
N SER A 431 -13.93 23.60 -17.21
CA SER A 431 -13.33 24.50 -18.15
C SER A 431 -13.91 24.27 -19.56
N LYS A 432 -14.47 25.31 -20.20
CA LYS A 432 -14.98 25.30 -21.60
C LYS A 432 -15.92 24.12 -21.92
N GLY A 433 -16.76 23.72 -20.94
CA GLY A 433 -17.71 22.61 -21.10
C GLY A 433 -17.14 21.22 -20.86
N VAL A 434 -15.86 21.10 -20.53
CA VAL A 434 -15.21 19.85 -20.10
C VAL A 434 -14.85 19.96 -18.62
N ILE A 435 -15.02 18.88 -17.88
CA ILE A 435 -14.56 18.81 -16.49
C ILE A 435 -13.23 18.07 -16.47
N HIS A 436 -12.24 18.66 -15.81
CA HIS A 436 -10.96 18.02 -15.51
C HIS A 436 -10.97 17.55 -14.07
N ALA A 437 -10.40 16.37 -13.80
CA ALA A 437 -10.17 15.87 -12.46
C ALA A 437 -8.67 15.75 -12.22
N LYS A 438 -8.23 16.25 -11.07
CA LYS A 438 -6.85 16.21 -10.61
C LYS A 438 -6.80 15.47 -9.29
N LEU A 439 -5.90 14.49 -9.16
CA LEU A 439 -5.62 13.79 -7.93
C LEU A 439 -4.19 14.09 -7.51
N ASP A 440 -4.03 14.70 -6.35
CA ASP A 440 -2.72 14.96 -5.75
C ASP A 440 -2.44 13.91 -4.66
N LEU A 441 -1.37 13.13 -4.85
CA LEU A 441 -0.88 12.10 -3.93
C LEU A 441 0.53 12.45 -3.48
N LYS A 442 0.83 12.26 -2.22
CA LYS A 442 2.19 12.39 -1.68
C LYS A 442 2.86 13.75 -1.99
N GLY A 443 2.05 14.80 -2.19
CA GLY A 443 2.54 16.14 -2.53
C GLY A 443 2.75 16.41 -4.03
N GLU A 444 2.40 15.46 -4.89
CA GLU A 444 2.55 15.56 -6.35
C GLU A 444 1.23 15.29 -7.07
N THR A 445 1.10 15.86 -8.27
CA THR A 445 -0.03 15.56 -9.15
C THR A 445 0.18 14.18 -9.77
N TYR A 446 -0.50 13.20 -9.19
CA TYR A 446 -0.45 11.82 -9.63
C TYR A 446 -1.30 11.57 -10.88
N PHE A 447 -2.44 12.22 -10.98
CA PHE A 447 -3.39 12.11 -12.08
C PHE A 447 -3.94 13.47 -12.46
N SER A 448 -4.06 13.74 -13.78
CA SER A 448 -4.71 14.93 -14.31
C SER A 448 -5.45 14.56 -15.60
N GLY A 449 -6.73 14.26 -15.48
CA GLY A 449 -7.55 13.72 -16.56
C GLY A 449 -8.73 14.58 -16.94
N SER A 450 -9.14 14.49 -18.20
CA SER A 450 -10.36 15.10 -18.71
C SER A 450 -11.48 14.08 -18.75
N ARG A 451 -12.71 14.53 -18.47
CA ARG A 451 -13.89 13.69 -18.61
C ARG A 451 -14.03 13.20 -20.06
N VAL A 452 -14.28 11.90 -20.20
CA VAL A 452 -14.48 11.24 -21.49
C VAL A 452 -15.84 10.56 -21.53
N GLU A 453 -16.38 10.43 -22.72
CA GLU A 453 -17.60 9.66 -22.99
C GLU A 453 -17.24 8.34 -23.66
N GLU A 454 -18.06 7.33 -23.45
CA GLU A 454 -17.90 6.06 -24.13
C GLU A 454 -18.17 6.23 -25.63
N LEU A 455 -17.29 5.67 -26.45
CA LEU A 455 -17.40 5.68 -27.89
C LEU A 455 -18.11 4.43 -28.37
N HIS A 456 -19.11 4.59 -29.25
CA HIS A 456 -19.74 3.45 -29.89
C HIS A 456 -19.09 3.16 -31.24
N LEU A 457 -18.49 1.95 -31.35
CA LEU A 457 -17.86 1.47 -32.58
C LEU A 457 -18.70 0.37 -33.21
N GLY A 458 -18.94 0.44 -34.53
CA GLY A 458 -19.63 -0.64 -35.26
C GLY A 458 -18.73 -1.89 -35.41
N GLU A 459 -19.37 -3.05 -35.57
CA GLU A 459 -18.68 -4.34 -35.74
C GLU A 459 -17.53 -4.35 -36.76
N PRO A 460 -17.65 -3.72 -37.95
CA PRO A 460 -16.52 -3.69 -38.91
C PRO A 460 -15.28 -2.98 -38.37
N VAL A 461 -15.47 -1.97 -37.52
CA VAL A 461 -14.36 -1.27 -36.87
C VAL A 461 -13.76 -2.14 -35.77
N LEU A 462 -14.61 -2.75 -34.92
CA LEU A 462 -14.19 -3.67 -33.86
C LEU A 462 -13.42 -4.88 -34.43
N ALA A 463 -13.83 -5.42 -35.58
CA ALA A 463 -13.15 -6.54 -36.23
C ALA A 463 -11.69 -6.23 -36.61
N SER A 464 -11.33 -4.93 -36.80
CA SER A 464 -9.94 -4.55 -37.09
C SER A 464 -8.98 -4.78 -35.92
N TYR A 465 -9.49 -4.91 -34.69
CA TYR A 465 -8.72 -5.13 -33.46
C TYR A 465 -8.60 -6.62 -33.08
N THR A 466 -9.26 -7.53 -33.79
CA THR A 466 -9.25 -8.96 -33.47
C THR A 466 -7.93 -9.64 -33.82
N GLY A 467 -7.63 -10.75 -33.14
CA GLY A 467 -6.45 -11.59 -33.39
C GLY A 467 -5.79 -12.10 -32.11
N GLN A 468 -4.65 -12.73 -32.29
CA GLN A 468 -3.75 -13.16 -31.20
C GLN A 468 -2.66 -12.11 -31.00
N PHE A 469 -2.34 -11.83 -29.73
CA PHE A 469 -1.35 -10.82 -29.37
C PHE A 469 -0.44 -11.38 -28.29
N GLN A 470 0.86 -11.47 -28.60
CA GLN A 470 1.87 -12.03 -27.71
C GLN A 470 2.63 -10.94 -26.95
N SER A 471 2.80 -11.11 -25.65
CA SER A 471 3.73 -10.34 -24.82
C SER A 471 4.94 -11.18 -24.45
N THR A 472 6.12 -10.80 -24.95
CA THR A 472 7.40 -11.44 -24.55
C THR A 472 7.82 -11.02 -23.14
N GLU A 473 7.38 -9.84 -22.66
CA GLU A 473 7.66 -9.36 -21.31
C GLU A 473 6.89 -10.17 -20.24
N LEU A 474 5.65 -10.56 -20.56
CA LEU A 474 4.81 -11.36 -19.66
C LEU A 474 4.89 -12.87 -19.92
N GLY A 475 5.25 -13.28 -21.15
CA GLY A 475 5.25 -14.67 -21.56
C GLY A 475 3.85 -15.23 -21.78
N THR A 476 2.87 -14.39 -22.19
CA THR A 476 1.47 -14.75 -22.38
C THR A 476 0.94 -14.30 -23.73
N VAL A 477 -0.19 -14.87 -24.14
CA VAL A 477 -0.91 -14.52 -25.37
C VAL A 477 -2.33 -14.08 -24.99
N TYR A 478 -2.75 -12.93 -25.52
CA TYR A 478 -4.12 -12.44 -25.43
C TYR A 478 -4.85 -12.66 -26.75
N SER A 479 -6.08 -13.16 -26.68
CA SER A 479 -6.96 -13.37 -27.82
C SER A 479 -8.08 -12.33 -27.79
N LEU A 480 -8.25 -11.58 -28.88
CA LEU A 480 -9.33 -10.62 -29.04
C LEU A 480 -10.30 -11.07 -30.14
N SER A 481 -11.58 -11.11 -29.82
CA SER A 481 -12.69 -11.47 -30.72
C SER A 481 -13.86 -10.51 -30.55
N VAL A 482 -14.70 -10.39 -31.57
CA VAL A 482 -16.00 -9.68 -31.44
C VAL A 482 -17.06 -10.69 -31.01
N GLU A 483 -17.65 -10.48 -29.84
CA GLU A 483 -18.70 -11.31 -29.26
C GLU A 483 -19.91 -10.42 -28.94
N LYS A 484 -21.06 -10.74 -29.51
CA LYS A 484 -22.33 -9.99 -29.31
C LYS A 484 -22.21 -8.47 -29.54
N GLY A 485 -21.37 -8.07 -30.53
CA GLY A 485 -21.15 -6.67 -30.85
C GLY A 485 -20.15 -5.93 -29.95
N THR A 486 -19.46 -6.63 -29.05
CA THR A 486 -18.43 -6.09 -28.16
C THR A 486 -17.08 -6.74 -28.45
N LEU A 487 -15.99 -5.97 -28.38
CA LEU A 487 -14.64 -6.54 -28.44
C LEU A 487 -14.34 -7.18 -27.08
N THR A 488 -14.07 -8.49 -27.09
CA THR A 488 -13.84 -9.29 -25.88
C THR A 488 -12.41 -9.83 -25.88
N LEU A 489 -11.73 -9.66 -24.75
CA LEU A 489 -10.37 -10.14 -24.49
C LEU A 489 -10.40 -11.42 -23.67
N ARG A 490 -9.52 -12.37 -24.02
CA ARG A 490 -9.28 -13.60 -23.26
C ARG A 490 -7.77 -13.77 -23.03
N ASN A 491 -7.39 -14.04 -21.79
CA ASN A 491 -6.01 -14.34 -21.40
C ASN A 491 -5.96 -15.60 -20.52
N GLY A 492 -5.45 -16.69 -21.06
CA GLY A 492 -5.31 -17.93 -20.30
C GLY A 492 -6.61 -18.43 -19.66
N GLY A 493 -6.57 -18.72 -18.36
CA GLY A 493 -7.70 -19.23 -17.58
C GLY A 493 -8.63 -18.16 -16.98
N ASN A 494 -8.34 -16.87 -17.17
CA ASN A 494 -9.15 -15.79 -16.61
C ASN A 494 -10.52 -15.66 -17.33
N PRO A 495 -11.56 -15.18 -16.63
CA PRO A 495 -12.83 -14.87 -17.26
C PRO A 495 -12.67 -13.90 -18.44
N PRO A 496 -13.49 -14.04 -19.51
CA PRO A 496 -13.49 -13.10 -20.62
C PRO A 496 -13.76 -11.68 -20.13
N GLN A 497 -13.00 -10.71 -20.66
CA GLN A 497 -13.14 -9.29 -20.34
C GLN A 497 -13.67 -8.51 -21.55
N ASP A 498 -14.82 -7.87 -21.40
CA ASP A 498 -15.35 -6.96 -22.40
C ASP A 498 -14.58 -5.63 -22.39
N LEU A 499 -14.27 -5.13 -23.58
CA LEU A 499 -13.51 -3.91 -23.79
C LEU A 499 -14.47 -2.78 -24.18
N THR A 500 -14.46 -1.70 -23.40
CA THR A 500 -15.25 -0.49 -23.69
C THR A 500 -14.41 0.51 -24.47
N PRO A 501 -14.77 0.87 -25.72
CA PRO A 501 -14.04 1.91 -26.46
C PRO A 501 -14.26 3.28 -25.84
N ILE A 502 -13.16 4.03 -25.63
CA ILE A 502 -13.19 5.37 -25.02
C ILE A 502 -12.59 6.43 -25.93
N ALA A 503 -11.75 6.03 -26.87
CA ALA A 503 -11.22 6.85 -27.95
C ALA A 503 -10.85 5.95 -29.14
N LYS A 504 -10.47 6.57 -30.26
CA LYS A 504 -9.89 5.82 -31.37
C LYS A 504 -8.63 5.09 -30.88
N ASP A 505 -8.60 3.78 -31.11
CA ASP A 505 -7.48 2.88 -30.73
C ASP A 505 -7.26 2.77 -29.21
N GLU A 506 -8.18 3.24 -28.36
CA GLU A 506 -8.08 3.15 -26.89
C GLU A 506 -9.33 2.48 -26.30
N PHE A 507 -9.11 1.46 -25.46
CA PHE A 507 -10.17 0.69 -24.81
C PHE A 507 -9.92 0.56 -23.31
N ASP A 508 -10.97 0.66 -22.54
CA ASP A 508 -11.00 0.33 -21.12
C ASP A 508 -11.27 -1.17 -20.96
N ALA A 509 -10.39 -1.88 -20.25
CA ALA A 509 -10.48 -3.30 -19.98
C ALA A 509 -10.70 -3.59 -18.47
N GLY A 510 -11.31 -2.65 -17.74
CA GLY A 510 -11.55 -2.79 -16.31
C GLY A 510 -10.25 -3.00 -15.51
N ASP A 511 -10.19 -4.07 -14.73
CA ASP A 511 -9.03 -4.39 -13.88
C ASP A 511 -7.74 -4.69 -14.65
N LEU A 512 -7.84 -5.08 -15.93
CA LEU A 512 -6.67 -5.23 -16.81
C LEU A 512 -6.11 -3.88 -17.29
N GLY A 513 -6.75 -2.76 -16.92
CA GLY A 513 -6.31 -1.43 -17.25
C GLY A 513 -6.76 -0.98 -18.64
N ARG A 514 -5.91 -0.27 -19.35
CA ARG A 514 -6.21 0.34 -20.62
C ARG A 514 -5.36 -0.25 -21.73
N LEU A 515 -6.01 -0.61 -22.84
CA LEU A 515 -5.35 -1.03 -24.06
C LEU A 515 -5.26 0.13 -25.04
N VAL A 516 -4.06 0.46 -25.48
CA VAL A 516 -3.77 1.47 -26.50
C VAL A 516 -3.16 0.76 -27.71
N PHE A 517 -3.91 0.69 -28.81
CA PHE A 517 -3.51 -0.02 -30.03
C PHE A 517 -2.55 0.81 -30.89
N GLU A 518 -1.57 0.13 -31.44
CA GLU A 518 -0.59 0.68 -32.38
C GLU A 518 -0.91 0.22 -33.80
N ARG A 519 -0.84 1.15 -34.79
CA ARG A 519 -1.08 0.85 -36.20
C ARG A 519 0.12 1.22 -37.07
N ASP A 520 0.25 0.49 -38.19
CA ASP A 520 1.17 0.89 -39.26
C ASP A 520 0.62 2.07 -40.08
N SER A 521 1.42 2.57 -41.03
CA SER A 521 1.04 3.64 -41.94
C SER A 521 -0.15 3.29 -42.84
N GLY A 522 -0.45 2.01 -43.03
CA GLY A 522 -1.61 1.50 -43.77
C GLY A 522 -2.87 1.36 -42.92
N GLY A 523 -2.78 1.62 -41.62
CA GLY A 523 -3.91 1.51 -40.69
C GLY A 523 -4.14 0.12 -40.12
N ARG A 524 -3.25 -0.86 -40.37
CA ARG A 524 -3.31 -2.22 -39.83
C ARG A 524 -2.83 -2.20 -38.38
N VAL A 525 -3.56 -2.88 -37.47
CA VAL A 525 -3.15 -3.07 -36.08
C VAL A 525 -1.91 -3.95 -36.00
N LEU A 526 -0.85 -3.44 -35.39
CA LEU A 526 0.42 -4.11 -35.15
C LEU A 526 0.50 -4.74 -33.75
N GLY A 527 -0.22 -4.17 -32.79
CA GLY A 527 -0.20 -4.58 -31.40
C GLY A 527 -0.92 -3.58 -30.54
N PHE A 528 -0.74 -3.71 -29.25
CA PHE A 528 -1.20 -2.72 -28.25
C PHE A 528 -0.26 -2.69 -27.05
N ARG A 529 -0.41 -1.62 -26.25
CA ARG A 529 0.18 -1.52 -24.92
C ARG A 529 -0.87 -1.48 -23.86
N VAL A 530 -0.58 -2.13 -22.74
CA VAL A 530 -1.43 -2.09 -21.54
C VAL A 530 -0.89 -1.04 -20.57
N PHE A 531 -1.80 -0.24 -20.01
CA PHE A 531 -1.51 0.77 -19.01
C PHE A 531 -2.39 0.53 -17.78
N THR A 532 -1.76 0.28 -16.65
CA THR A 532 -2.36 0.28 -15.31
C THR A 532 -1.73 1.37 -14.47
N GLN A 533 -2.20 1.52 -13.23
CA GLN A 533 -1.66 2.50 -12.28
C GLN A 533 -0.14 2.32 -12.06
N ASP A 534 0.32 1.08 -11.97
CA ASP A 534 1.64 0.67 -11.51
C ASP A 534 2.40 -0.24 -12.51
N ALA A 535 1.80 -0.47 -13.70
CA ALA A 535 2.47 -1.13 -14.83
C ALA A 535 2.04 -0.46 -16.15
N ARG A 536 2.85 0.51 -16.63
CA ARG A 536 2.54 1.31 -17.82
C ARG A 536 3.29 0.83 -19.04
N GLY A 537 2.56 0.74 -20.17
CA GLY A 537 3.15 0.50 -21.47
C GLY A 537 3.67 -0.92 -21.71
N VAL A 538 3.09 -1.95 -21.05
CA VAL A 538 3.43 -3.35 -21.29
C VAL A 538 3.01 -3.76 -22.70
N GLY A 539 3.97 -4.23 -23.51
CA GLY A 539 3.78 -4.43 -24.94
C GLY A 539 3.21 -5.79 -25.31
N PHE A 540 2.29 -5.78 -26.29
CA PHE A 540 1.73 -6.94 -26.97
C PHE A 540 1.84 -6.75 -28.47
N LYS A 541 2.41 -7.71 -29.19
CA LYS A 541 2.53 -7.71 -30.65
C LYS A 541 1.52 -8.67 -31.25
N LYS A 542 0.87 -8.25 -32.34
CA LYS A 542 -0.05 -9.10 -33.08
C LYS A 542 0.73 -10.24 -33.74
N GLU A 543 0.23 -11.46 -33.58
CA GLU A 543 0.74 -12.60 -34.33
C GLU A 543 0.19 -12.56 -35.76
N ASP A 544 1.01 -12.97 -36.74
CA ASP A 544 0.66 -12.95 -38.16
C ASP A 544 -0.44 -13.96 -38.52
#